data_01b76aeda394aa602b7d7dd11243a5ed
#
_entry.id   01b76aeda394aa602b7d7dd11243a5ed
#
_cell.length_a   1.000
_cell.length_b   1.000
_cell.length_c   1.000
_cell.angle_alpha   90.00
_cell.angle_beta   90.00
_cell.angle_gamma   90.00
#
_symmetry.space_group_name_H-M   'P 1'
#
loop_
_entity.id
_entity.type
_entity.pdbx_description
1 polymer ?
#
loop_
_entity_poly.entity_id
_entity_poly.type
_entity_poly.pdbx_seq_one_letter_code
_entity_poly.pdbx_strand_id
1 'polypeptide(L)'
;MAEAFRDIRVVELAQWVFVPVAGALLADWGADVVRIDRPEGDPYRGLVTQGIGAESSGVNLSVALANRGKRSIALDLRTVDGARVLHHLLDGADVLLTSLRPDALDRLGLGADEVRARYPALVYARGHGYGVRGPDANMPGYDASAFWARGGAGHVLTPPDRDYPIAQRGAIGDRNGGMALAFGIAAALLERTRTGEGSIVDVSLLATAMWTLSSDVLSALQGAAPRAPAGRPMVNPLVSAYRTKDHRHIQLVFLESDRYWGPFCELIGRPDLADDPRFADHAARAAHLEECVAVLDAEFATRTFDDWKELLRGIDAPWAPIQAVEELLDDPQVVANDYIGEVEVAGGPNYRLPRVPVQFDERPPDLRRAPEHGEHTEEVLLELGFSWDDIGRFRDAAVIP
;
A
#
# COMPACT_ATOMS: atom_id res chain seq x y z
N MET A 1 -22.27 1.45 -9.19
CA MET A 1 -20.89 1.73 -8.75
C MET A 1 -20.09 2.35 -9.86
N ALA A 2 -19.10 3.19 -9.53
CA ALA A 2 -18.19 3.68 -10.56
C ALA A 2 -17.29 2.52 -11.02
N GLU A 3 -17.32 2.22 -12.31
CA GLU A 3 -16.42 1.29 -12.98
C GLU A 3 -15.49 2.11 -13.87
N ALA A 4 -14.60 2.86 -13.22
CA ALA A 4 -13.74 3.84 -13.90
C ALA A 4 -12.81 3.19 -14.94
N PHE A 5 -12.53 1.91 -14.79
CA PHE A 5 -11.70 1.12 -15.72
C PHE A 5 -12.52 0.04 -16.46
N ARG A 6 -13.85 0.20 -16.55
CA ARG A 6 -14.64 -0.66 -17.43
C ARG A 6 -14.02 -0.66 -18.83
N ASP A 7 -14.01 -1.82 -19.46
CA ASP A 7 -13.42 -2.05 -20.79
C ASP A 7 -11.89 -1.92 -20.87
N ILE A 8 -11.20 -1.66 -19.77
CA ILE A 8 -9.73 -1.70 -19.71
C ILE A 8 -9.26 -3.12 -19.44
N ARG A 9 -8.41 -3.63 -20.34
CA ARG A 9 -7.80 -4.95 -20.24
C ARG A 9 -6.35 -4.84 -19.78
N VAL A 10 -6.02 -5.54 -18.70
CA VAL A 10 -4.68 -5.55 -18.10
C VAL A 10 -4.10 -6.95 -18.17
N VAL A 11 -2.95 -7.10 -18.79
CA VAL A 11 -2.14 -8.31 -18.69
C VAL A 11 -1.11 -8.10 -17.60
N GLU A 12 -1.21 -8.90 -16.54
CA GLU A 12 -0.31 -8.81 -15.38
C GLU A 12 0.70 -9.96 -15.40
N LEU A 13 1.98 -9.62 -15.54
CA LEU A 13 3.10 -10.55 -15.44
C LEU A 13 3.93 -10.18 -14.21
N ALA A 14 3.40 -10.50 -13.02
CA ALA A 14 3.96 -10.04 -11.76
C ALA A 14 3.85 -11.10 -10.65
N GLN A 15 4.67 -10.93 -9.62
CA GLN A 15 4.72 -11.80 -8.45
C GLN A 15 4.80 -10.96 -7.18
N TRP A 16 4.57 -11.56 -6.02
CA TRP A 16 4.62 -10.97 -4.70
C TRP A 16 3.49 -9.97 -4.44
N VAL A 17 3.80 -8.75 -3.98
CA VAL A 17 2.80 -7.79 -3.47
C VAL A 17 2.79 -6.48 -4.26
N PHE A 18 3.93 -5.85 -4.47
CA PHE A 18 4.05 -4.49 -5.00
C PHE A 18 3.19 -4.25 -6.26
N VAL A 19 3.56 -4.92 -7.34
CA VAL A 19 2.88 -4.79 -8.63
C VAL A 19 1.49 -5.45 -8.63
N PRO A 20 1.31 -6.65 -8.05
CA PRO A 20 -0.01 -7.24 -7.92
C PRO A 20 -1.04 -6.36 -7.21
N VAL A 21 -0.64 -5.55 -6.22
CA VAL A 21 -1.55 -4.58 -5.59
C VAL A 21 -2.07 -3.57 -6.62
N ALA A 22 -1.23 -3.05 -7.52
CA ALA A 22 -1.70 -2.14 -8.58
C ALA A 22 -2.76 -2.80 -9.47
N GLY A 23 -2.54 -4.07 -9.88
CA GLY A 23 -3.54 -4.84 -10.62
C GLY A 23 -4.85 -5.03 -9.87
N ALA A 24 -4.79 -5.32 -8.55
CA ALA A 24 -5.97 -5.44 -7.72
C ALA A 24 -6.75 -4.12 -7.60
N LEU A 25 -6.05 -2.98 -7.50
CA LEU A 25 -6.68 -1.66 -7.47
C LEU A 25 -7.40 -1.32 -8.80
N LEU A 26 -6.81 -1.69 -9.92
CA LEU A 26 -7.47 -1.54 -11.22
C LEU A 26 -8.70 -2.46 -11.34
N ALA A 27 -8.59 -3.70 -10.85
CA ALA A 27 -9.70 -4.65 -10.83
C ALA A 27 -10.85 -4.21 -9.92
N ASP A 28 -10.56 -3.60 -8.76
CA ASP A 28 -11.57 -3.03 -7.86
C ASP A 28 -12.46 -2.00 -8.59
N TRP A 29 -11.90 -1.27 -9.56
CA TRP A 29 -12.60 -0.26 -10.35
C TRP A 29 -13.01 -0.72 -11.75
N GLY A 30 -13.10 -2.02 -11.97
CA GLY A 30 -13.76 -2.60 -13.15
C GLY A 30 -12.85 -3.05 -14.26
N ALA A 31 -11.51 -2.94 -14.15
CA ALA A 31 -10.61 -3.49 -15.16
C ALA A 31 -10.67 -5.02 -15.20
N ASP A 32 -10.59 -5.59 -16.42
CA ASP A 32 -10.35 -7.01 -16.61
C ASP A 32 -8.85 -7.30 -16.51
N VAL A 33 -8.43 -7.82 -15.36
CA VAL A 33 -7.02 -8.11 -15.09
C VAL A 33 -6.76 -9.60 -15.21
N VAL A 34 -6.06 -9.99 -16.27
CA VAL A 34 -5.58 -11.36 -16.47
C VAL A 34 -4.14 -11.47 -15.96
N ARG A 35 -4.00 -12.17 -14.86
CA ARG A 35 -2.71 -12.47 -14.26
C ARG A 35 -2.12 -13.74 -14.86
N ILE A 36 -0.87 -13.68 -15.29
CA ILE A 36 -0.11 -14.83 -15.78
C ILE A 36 0.80 -15.35 -14.68
N ASP A 37 0.51 -16.52 -14.16
CA ASP A 37 1.33 -17.26 -13.22
C ASP A 37 2.23 -18.26 -13.96
N ARG A 38 3.39 -18.59 -13.39
CA ARG A 38 4.19 -19.72 -13.84
C ARG A 38 3.44 -21.02 -13.55
N PRO A 39 3.73 -22.14 -14.24
CA PRO A 39 3.13 -23.44 -13.93
C PRO A 39 3.27 -23.83 -12.44
N GLU A 40 4.36 -23.43 -11.79
CA GLU A 40 4.62 -23.70 -10.37
C GLU A 40 3.90 -22.73 -9.42
N GLY A 41 3.26 -21.67 -9.94
CA GLY A 41 2.56 -20.65 -9.18
C GLY A 41 3.46 -19.51 -8.67
N ASP A 42 2.82 -18.57 -7.96
CA ASP A 42 3.50 -17.46 -7.30
C ASP A 42 4.11 -17.94 -5.97
N PRO A 43 5.42 -17.72 -5.75
CA PRO A 43 6.07 -18.04 -4.46
C PRO A 43 5.40 -17.40 -3.25
N TYR A 44 4.70 -16.27 -3.42
CA TYR A 44 3.97 -15.59 -2.35
C TYR A 44 2.90 -16.48 -1.72
N ARG A 45 2.28 -17.39 -2.49
CA ARG A 45 1.30 -18.35 -1.98
C ARG A 45 1.90 -19.28 -0.92
N GLY A 46 3.19 -19.62 -1.05
CA GLY A 46 3.90 -20.52 -0.14
C GLY A 46 4.40 -19.87 1.16
N LEU A 47 4.38 -18.55 1.33
CA LEU A 47 4.90 -17.89 2.53
C LEU A 47 4.09 -18.19 3.79
N VAL A 48 2.80 -18.47 3.66
CA VAL A 48 1.93 -18.83 4.79
C VAL A 48 2.44 -20.08 5.50
N THR A 49 2.92 -21.09 4.76
CA THR A 49 3.49 -22.30 5.33
C THR A 49 4.80 -22.06 6.08
N GLN A 50 5.42 -20.90 5.88
CA GLN A 50 6.62 -20.43 6.58
C GLN A 50 6.29 -19.50 7.74
N GLY A 51 5.01 -19.33 8.08
CA GLY A 51 4.55 -18.41 9.13
C GLY A 51 4.61 -16.92 8.73
N ILE A 52 4.74 -16.63 7.44
CA ILE A 52 4.77 -15.27 6.91
C ILE A 52 3.47 -15.00 6.15
N GLY A 53 2.72 -14.00 6.59
CA GLY A 53 1.43 -13.65 6.00
C GLY A 53 0.26 -13.95 6.94
N ALA A 54 -0.94 -13.63 6.49
CA ALA A 54 -2.18 -13.83 7.23
C ALA A 54 -3.01 -14.92 6.56
N GLU A 55 -3.48 -15.88 7.35
CA GLU A 55 -4.41 -16.92 6.93
C GLU A 55 -5.62 -16.95 7.85
N SER A 56 -6.78 -17.19 7.28
CA SER A 56 -8.01 -17.40 8.04
C SER A 56 -8.87 -18.43 7.32
N SER A 57 -9.28 -19.47 8.05
CA SER A 57 -10.19 -20.51 7.54
C SER A 57 -9.72 -21.15 6.22
N GLY A 58 -8.40 -21.35 6.05
CA GLY A 58 -7.80 -21.91 4.83
C GLY A 58 -7.63 -20.89 3.67
N VAL A 59 -7.97 -19.63 3.87
CA VAL A 59 -7.74 -18.57 2.87
C VAL A 59 -6.45 -17.82 3.18
N ASN A 60 -5.54 -17.75 2.23
CA ASN A 60 -4.35 -16.88 2.31
C ASN A 60 -4.76 -15.43 2.09
N LEU A 61 -5.05 -14.71 3.18
CA LEU A 61 -5.53 -13.33 3.14
C LEU A 61 -4.51 -12.37 2.50
N SER A 62 -3.22 -12.67 2.59
CA SER A 62 -2.17 -11.85 1.98
C SER A 62 -2.22 -11.92 0.45
N VAL A 63 -2.43 -13.13 -0.10
CA VAL A 63 -2.64 -13.34 -1.54
C VAL A 63 -3.98 -12.77 -1.97
N ALA A 64 -5.04 -12.98 -1.17
CA ALA A 64 -6.36 -12.45 -1.44
C ALA A 64 -6.35 -10.92 -1.56
N LEU A 65 -5.66 -10.23 -0.65
CA LEU A 65 -5.55 -8.77 -0.69
C LEU A 65 -4.85 -8.24 -1.96
N ALA A 66 -3.80 -8.92 -2.43
CA ALA A 66 -3.02 -8.48 -3.59
C ALA A 66 -3.59 -8.92 -4.94
N ASN A 67 -4.54 -9.89 -4.95
CA ASN A 67 -5.01 -10.50 -6.21
C ASN A 67 -6.55 -10.55 -6.35
N ARG A 68 -7.27 -9.90 -5.45
CA ARG A 68 -8.73 -9.84 -5.52
C ARG A 68 -9.22 -9.28 -6.86
N GLY A 69 -10.30 -9.84 -7.35
CA GLY A 69 -10.97 -9.38 -8.56
C GLY A 69 -10.29 -9.70 -9.89
N LYS A 70 -9.15 -10.40 -9.87
CA LYS A 70 -8.41 -10.80 -11.08
C LYS A 70 -8.89 -12.14 -11.63
N ARG A 71 -8.48 -12.44 -12.86
CA ARG A 71 -8.45 -13.79 -13.44
C ARG A 71 -7.00 -14.31 -13.43
N SER A 72 -6.77 -15.60 -13.26
CA SER A 72 -5.43 -16.22 -13.24
C SER A 72 -5.33 -17.28 -14.32
N ILE A 73 -4.27 -17.21 -15.10
CA ILE A 73 -3.86 -18.27 -16.04
C ILE A 73 -2.47 -18.78 -15.64
N ALA A 74 -2.22 -20.06 -15.83
CA ALA A 74 -0.90 -20.65 -15.62
C ALA A 74 -0.27 -20.97 -16.99
N LEU A 75 0.95 -20.43 -17.23
CA LEU A 75 1.56 -20.44 -18.54
C LEU A 75 3.09 -20.46 -18.47
N ASP A 76 3.74 -21.42 -19.14
CA ASP A 76 5.20 -21.43 -19.30
C ASP A 76 5.63 -20.53 -20.46
N LEU A 77 5.99 -19.31 -20.17
CA LEU A 77 6.45 -18.32 -21.14
C LEU A 77 7.80 -18.63 -21.77
N ARG A 78 8.52 -19.66 -21.31
CA ARG A 78 9.79 -20.12 -21.90
C ARG A 78 9.54 -20.95 -23.16
N THR A 79 8.33 -21.42 -23.37
CA THR A 79 7.93 -22.20 -24.54
C THR A 79 7.47 -21.29 -25.67
N VAL A 80 7.60 -21.78 -26.92
CA VAL A 80 7.12 -21.05 -28.10
C VAL A 80 5.61 -20.80 -28.06
N ASP A 81 4.85 -21.80 -27.63
CA ASP A 81 3.40 -21.69 -27.51
C ASP A 81 2.99 -20.76 -26.38
N GLY A 82 3.70 -20.79 -25.22
CA GLY A 82 3.45 -19.86 -24.14
C GLY A 82 3.71 -18.40 -24.53
N ALA A 83 4.83 -18.15 -25.24
CA ALA A 83 5.10 -16.82 -25.79
C ALA A 83 4.02 -16.39 -26.81
N ARG A 84 3.53 -17.32 -27.65
CA ARG A 84 2.45 -17.06 -28.60
C ARG A 84 1.15 -16.65 -27.87
N VAL A 85 0.75 -17.38 -26.82
CA VAL A 85 -0.42 -17.04 -26.02
C VAL A 85 -0.26 -15.66 -25.37
N LEU A 86 0.91 -15.33 -24.81
CA LEU A 86 1.18 -14.00 -24.26
C LEU A 86 0.97 -12.90 -25.30
N HIS A 87 1.48 -13.07 -26.51
CA HIS A 87 1.30 -12.07 -27.56
C HIS A 87 -0.17 -11.92 -27.99
N HIS A 88 -0.97 -12.99 -28.04
CA HIS A 88 -2.41 -12.89 -28.27
C HIS A 88 -3.12 -12.12 -27.16
N LEU A 89 -2.70 -12.27 -25.89
CA LEU A 89 -3.22 -11.46 -24.79
C LEU A 89 -2.87 -9.98 -24.98
N LEU A 90 -1.63 -9.68 -25.35
CA LEU A 90 -1.13 -8.31 -25.54
C LEU A 90 -1.75 -7.60 -26.76
N ASP A 91 -2.11 -8.32 -27.80
CA ASP A 91 -2.78 -7.77 -28.99
C ASP A 91 -4.14 -7.11 -28.64
N GLY A 92 -4.78 -7.55 -27.56
CA GLY A 92 -6.04 -6.99 -27.06
C GLY A 92 -5.94 -6.20 -25.75
N ALA A 93 -4.72 -5.97 -25.24
CA ALA A 93 -4.53 -5.35 -23.95
C ALA A 93 -4.39 -3.82 -24.03
N ASP A 94 -4.83 -3.14 -22.98
CA ASP A 94 -4.61 -1.71 -22.76
C ASP A 94 -3.36 -1.46 -21.93
N VAL A 95 -3.05 -2.39 -21.03
CA VAL A 95 -1.94 -2.28 -20.07
C VAL A 95 -1.19 -3.61 -20.00
N LEU A 96 0.15 -3.55 -20.12
CA LEU A 96 1.04 -4.59 -19.64
C LEU A 96 1.62 -4.14 -18.30
N LEU A 97 1.36 -4.91 -17.25
CA LEU A 97 1.77 -4.63 -15.88
C LEU A 97 2.78 -5.70 -15.42
N THR A 98 3.99 -5.30 -15.04
CA THR A 98 5.03 -6.30 -14.72
C THR A 98 5.94 -5.91 -13.55
N SER A 99 6.39 -6.93 -12.80
CA SER A 99 7.44 -6.85 -11.78
C SER A 99 8.74 -7.54 -12.19
N LEU A 100 8.83 -8.03 -13.41
CA LEU A 100 10.04 -8.70 -13.88
C LEU A 100 11.19 -7.72 -14.05
N ARG A 101 12.42 -8.20 -13.76
CA ARG A 101 13.62 -7.41 -13.93
C ARG A 101 13.94 -7.22 -15.42
N PRO A 102 14.65 -6.13 -15.80
CA PRO A 102 14.97 -5.83 -17.21
C PRO A 102 15.51 -7.03 -17.97
N ASP A 103 16.54 -7.71 -17.46
CA ASP A 103 17.12 -8.89 -18.13
C ASP A 103 16.12 -10.04 -18.35
N ALA A 104 15.11 -10.17 -17.50
CA ALA A 104 14.09 -11.19 -17.68
C ALA A 104 13.07 -10.78 -18.75
N LEU A 105 12.73 -9.49 -18.81
CA LEU A 105 11.88 -8.94 -19.85
C LEU A 105 12.53 -9.04 -21.22
N ASP A 106 13.83 -8.70 -21.34
CA ASP A 106 14.57 -8.81 -22.59
C ASP A 106 14.58 -10.26 -23.11
N ARG A 107 14.79 -11.25 -22.23
CA ARG A 107 14.72 -12.69 -22.60
C ARG A 107 13.35 -13.15 -23.09
N LEU A 108 12.28 -12.45 -22.71
CA LEU A 108 10.91 -12.75 -23.15
C LEU A 108 10.46 -11.91 -24.35
N GLY A 109 11.35 -11.07 -24.93
CA GLY A 109 10.98 -10.14 -25.99
C GLY A 109 10.02 -9.03 -25.52
N LEU A 110 10.09 -8.69 -24.23
CA LEU A 110 9.27 -7.66 -23.58
C LEU A 110 10.12 -6.45 -23.17
N GLY A 111 11.27 -6.24 -23.78
CA GLY A 111 12.05 -5.03 -23.63
C GLY A 111 11.23 -3.78 -23.96
N ALA A 112 11.57 -2.65 -23.37
CA ALA A 112 10.76 -1.42 -23.51
C ALA A 112 10.61 -0.98 -24.97
N ASP A 113 11.68 -1.04 -25.75
CA ASP A 113 11.68 -0.63 -27.16
C ASP A 113 10.90 -1.62 -28.03
N GLU A 114 11.00 -2.92 -27.74
CA GLU A 114 10.27 -3.98 -28.44
C GLU A 114 8.77 -3.86 -28.21
N VAL A 115 8.34 -3.67 -26.95
CA VAL A 115 6.93 -3.50 -26.58
C VAL A 115 6.36 -2.24 -27.25
N ARG A 116 7.06 -1.11 -27.20
CA ARG A 116 6.61 0.13 -27.85
C ARG A 116 6.50 0.01 -29.37
N ALA A 117 7.45 -0.66 -29.98
CA ALA A 117 7.44 -0.85 -31.44
C ALA A 117 6.25 -1.73 -31.88
N ARG A 118 5.95 -2.78 -31.11
CA ARG A 118 4.91 -3.75 -31.46
C ARG A 118 3.50 -3.32 -31.02
N TYR A 119 3.40 -2.64 -29.86
CA TYR A 119 2.15 -2.24 -29.24
C TYR A 119 2.15 -0.73 -28.90
N PRO A 120 2.10 0.16 -29.91
CA PRO A 120 2.31 1.60 -29.69
C PRO A 120 1.25 2.26 -28.79
N ALA A 121 0.06 1.69 -28.71
CA ALA A 121 -1.04 2.18 -27.85
C ALA A 121 -1.04 1.56 -26.44
N LEU A 122 -0.17 0.58 -26.18
CA LEU A 122 -0.14 -0.12 -24.88
C LEU A 122 0.52 0.73 -23.80
N VAL A 123 -0.10 0.85 -22.65
CA VAL A 123 0.53 1.39 -21.44
C VAL A 123 1.41 0.29 -20.84
N TYR A 124 2.72 0.52 -20.81
CA TYR A 124 3.67 -0.44 -20.27
C TYR A 124 4.10 -0.04 -18.86
N ALA A 125 3.49 -0.64 -17.85
CA ALA A 125 3.69 -0.31 -16.44
C ALA A 125 4.63 -1.31 -15.76
N ARG A 126 5.72 -0.81 -15.14
CA ARG A 126 6.78 -1.64 -14.56
C ARG A 126 7.06 -1.23 -13.11
N GLY A 127 7.08 -2.22 -12.22
CA GLY A 127 7.49 -2.05 -10.84
C GLY A 127 8.87 -2.66 -10.56
N HIS A 128 9.76 -1.89 -9.95
CA HIS A 128 11.16 -2.28 -9.70
C HIS A 128 11.56 -2.08 -8.23
N GLY A 129 12.58 -2.79 -7.77
CA GLY A 129 13.18 -2.50 -6.46
C GLY A 129 13.88 -1.14 -6.45
N TYR A 130 14.80 -0.91 -7.40
CA TYR A 130 15.72 0.23 -7.38
C TYR A 130 15.61 1.17 -8.59
N GLY A 131 14.76 0.85 -9.56
CA GLY A 131 14.60 1.58 -10.81
C GLY A 131 15.29 0.87 -12.00
N VAL A 132 15.04 1.38 -13.21
CA VAL A 132 15.50 0.77 -14.48
C VAL A 132 16.86 1.29 -14.95
N ARG A 133 17.45 2.26 -14.28
CA ARG A 133 18.73 2.89 -14.61
C ARG A 133 19.70 2.78 -13.44
N GLY A 134 21.00 2.79 -13.77
CA GLY A 134 22.05 2.73 -12.78
C GLY A 134 22.58 1.30 -12.54
N PRO A 135 23.58 1.15 -11.67
CA PRO A 135 24.30 -0.12 -11.49
C PRO A 135 23.43 -1.25 -10.93
N ASP A 136 22.34 -0.92 -10.23
CA ASP A 136 21.48 -1.87 -9.52
C ASP A 136 20.14 -2.11 -10.23
N ALA A 137 20.00 -1.76 -11.51
CA ALA A 137 18.76 -1.93 -12.27
C ALA A 137 18.26 -3.39 -12.29
N ASN A 138 19.17 -4.36 -12.31
CA ASN A 138 18.87 -5.80 -12.27
C ASN A 138 19.01 -6.43 -10.87
N MET A 139 19.31 -5.63 -9.84
CA MET A 139 19.43 -6.14 -8.47
C MET A 139 18.06 -6.60 -7.95
N PRO A 140 17.94 -7.79 -7.34
CA PRO A 140 16.72 -8.21 -6.67
C PRO A 140 16.37 -7.25 -5.53
N GLY A 141 15.14 -6.74 -5.53
CA GLY A 141 14.67 -5.81 -4.49
C GLY A 141 13.25 -6.15 -4.05
N TYR A 142 13.08 -6.30 -2.75
CA TYR A 142 11.80 -6.43 -2.07
C TYR A 142 11.53 -5.22 -1.20
N ASP A 143 10.34 -5.11 -0.66
CA ASP A 143 9.94 -4.05 0.26
C ASP A 143 10.98 -3.85 1.39
N ALA A 144 11.35 -4.92 2.08
CA ALA A 144 12.31 -4.84 3.19
C ALA A 144 13.71 -4.37 2.74
N SER A 145 14.15 -4.72 1.54
CA SER A 145 15.48 -4.34 1.06
C SER A 145 15.50 -2.99 0.35
N ALA A 146 14.55 -2.71 -0.53
CA ALA A 146 14.55 -1.52 -1.37
C ALA A 146 13.87 -0.32 -0.72
N PHE A 147 12.68 -0.50 -0.15
CA PHE A 147 11.96 0.57 0.53
C PHE A 147 12.49 0.79 1.95
N TRP A 148 12.49 -0.27 2.78
CA TRP A 148 12.78 -0.13 4.19
C TRP A 148 14.26 0.12 4.48
N ALA A 149 15.14 -0.76 4.02
CA ALA A 149 16.56 -0.66 4.32
C ALA A 149 17.25 0.42 3.48
N ARG A 150 17.29 0.26 2.15
CA ARG A 150 18.00 1.20 1.27
C ARG A 150 17.29 2.54 1.11
N GLY A 151 15.98 2.55 1.17
CA GLY A 151 15.15 3.76 1.10
C GLY A 151 15.20 4.65 2.35
N GLY A 152 15.88 4.21 3.42
CA GLY A 152 16.14 5.01 4.61
C GLY A 152 15.07 4.90 5.71
N ALA A 153 13.92 4.29 5.46
CA ALA A 153 12.82 4.22 6.45
C ALA A 153 13.27 3.55 7.76
N GLY A 154 13.99 2.43 7.65
CA GLY A 154 14.53 1.73 8.82
C GLY A 154 15.49 2.56 9.65
N HIS A 155 16.28 3.43 9.01
CA HIS A 155 17.19 4.33 9.72
C HIS A 155 16.43 5.49 10.39
N VAL A 156 15.61 6.20 9.63
CA VAL A 156 14.88 7.38 10.13
C VAL A 156 13.95 7.03 11.29
N LEU A 157 13.25 5.91 11.21
CA LEU A 157 12.27 5.49 12.22
C LEU A 157 12.88 4.78 13.43
N THR A 158 14.18 4.47 13.42
CA THR A 158 14.85 3.80 14.53
C THR A 158 15.50 4.81 15.47
N PRO A 159 15.07 4.89 16.74
CA PRO A 159 15.72 5.71 17.74
C PRO A 159 17.23 5.37 17.91
N PRO A 160 18.09 6.36 18.20
CA PRO A 160 19.53 6.17 18.25
C PRO A 160 20.01 5.31 19.41
N ASP A 161 19.19 5.11 20.42
CA ASP A 161 19.46 4.29 21.62
C ASP A 161 19.09 2.81 21.44
N ARG A 162 18.65 2.41 20.24
CA ARG A 162 18.38 1.01 19.91
C ARG A 162 19.58 0.37 19.21
N ASP A 163 19.94 -0.83 19.63
CA ASP A 163 21.02 -1.62 19.02
C ASP A 163 20.66 -2.12 17.61
N TYR A 164 19.36 -2.38 17.35
CA TYR A 164 18.87 -2.88 16.07
C TYR A 164 17.74 -2.00 15.52
N PRO A 165 17.67 -1.86 14.19
CA PRO A 165 16.55 -1.18 13.57
C PRO A 165 15.21 -1.79 13.98
N ILE A 166 14.19 -0.94 14.11
CA ILE A 166 12.84 -1.44 14.32
C ILE A 166 12.41 -2.33 13.14
N ALA A 167 11.63 -3.37 13.44
CA ALA A 167 11.17 -4.29 12.41
C ALA A 167 10.12 -3.61 11.52
N GLN A 168 10.29 -3.77 10.22
CA GLN A 168 9.29 -3.33 9.25
C GLN A 168 7.98 -4.10 9.43
N ARG A 169 6.85 -3.42 9.28
CA ARG A 169 5.56 -4.06 9.08
C ARG A 169 5.38 -4.46 7.61
N GLY A 170 4.86 -5.66 7.38
CA GLY A 170 4.84 -6.27 6.06
C GLY A 170 4.17 -5.41 4.98
N ALA A 171 4.84 -5.28 3.85
CA ALA A 171 4.33 -4.71 2.60
C ALA A 171 3.86 -3.24 2.67
N ILE A 172 4.43 -2.42 3.56
CA ILE A 172 4.11 -0.97 3.63
C ILE A 172 4.56 -0.26 2.36
N GLY A 173 5.81 -0.46 1.95
CA GLY A 173 6.35 0.13 0.72
C GLY A 173 5.69 -0.45 -0.53
N ASP A 174 5.44 -1.75 -0.55
CA ASP A 174 4.75 -2.42 -1.65
C ASP A 174 3.35 -1.82 -1.91
N ARG A 175 2.56 -1.59 -0.85
CA ARG A 175 1.22 -1.01 -0.99
C ARG A 175 1.26 0.43 -1.46
N ASN A 176 2.17 1.24 -0.91
CA ASN A 176 2.36 2.62 -1.35
C ASN A 176 2.85 2.68 -2.81
N GLY A 177 3.81 1.83 -3.17
CA GLY A 177 4.30 1.70 -4.53
C GLY A 177 3.22 1.22 -5.50
N GLY A 178 2.40 0.24 -5.08
CA GLY A 178 1.26 -0.26 -5.86
C GLY A 178 0.22 0.82 -6.15
N MET A 179 -0.10 1.66 -5.16
CA MET A 179 -0.97 2.83 -5.37
C MET A 179 -0.35 3.84 -6.33
N ALA A 180 0.95 4.13 -6.19
CA ALA A 180 1.66 5.04 -7.10
C ALA A 180 1.67 4.50 -8.54
N LEU A 181 1.85 3.17 -8.71
CA LEU A 181 1.82 2.53 -10.02
C LEU A 181 0.41 2.55 -10.64
N ALA A 182 -0.63 2.28 -9.87
CA ALA A 182 -2.02 2.38 -10.33
C ALA A 182 -2.38 3.82 -10.72
N PHE A 183 -1.94 4.82 -9.96
CA PHE A 183 -2.07 6.25 -10.30
C PHE A 183 -1.36 6.57 -11.63
N GLY A 184 -0.12 6.10 -11.80
CA GLY A 184 0.65 6.28 -13.03
C GLY A 184 -0.05 5.66 -14.25
N ILE A 185 -0.62 4.45 -14.10
CA ILE A 185 -1.40 3.78 -15.14
C ILE A 185 -2.65 4.60 -15.49
N ALA A 186 -3.40 5.09 -14.50
CA ALA A 186 -4.57 5.91 -14.73
C ALA A 186 -4.24 7.20 -15.51
N ALA A 187 -3.15 7.88 -15.14
CA ALA A 187 -2.67 9.05 -15.84
C ALA A 187 -2.24 8.75 -17.28
N ALA A 188 -1.54 7.62 -17.51
CA ALA A 188 -1.13 7.18 -18.83
C ALA A 188 -2.33 6.82 -19.72
N LEU A 189 -3.33 6.12 -19.18
CA LEU A 189 -4.58 5.83 -19.90
C LEU A 189 -5.34 7.11 -20.27
N LEU A 190 -5.41 8.08 -19.37
CA LEU A 190 -6.01 9.39 -19.67
C LEU A 190 -5.26 10.13 -20.79
N GLU A 191 -3.92 10.15 -20.75
CA GLU A 191 -3.12 10.75 -21.80
C GLU A 191 -3.31 10.05 -23.14
N ARG A 192 -3.37 8.72 -23.14
CA ARG A 192 -3.65 7.91 -24.33
C ARG A 192 -4.99 8.29 -25.01
N THR A 193 -6.01 8.71 -24.25
CA THR A 193 -7.29 9.18 -24.86
C THR A 193 -7.13 10.42 -25.73
N ARG A 194 -6.06 11.19 -25.52
CA ARG A 194 -5.76 12.43 -26.27
C ARG A 194 -4.79 12.17 -27.42
N THR A 195 -3.82 11.30 -27.20
CA THR A 195 -2.69 11.07 -28.14
C THR A 195 -2.88 9.85 -29.02
N GLY A 196 -3.65 8.88 -28.57
CA GLY A 196 -3.74 7.54 -29.18
C GLY A 196 -2.52 6.66 -28.87
N GLU A 197 -1.50 7.19 -28.17
CA GLU A 197 -0.26 6.48 -27.89
C GLU A 197 -0.17 6.05 -26.43
N GLY A 198 0.36 4.86 -26.19
CA GLY A 198 0.72 4.37 -24.88
C GLY A 198 2.02 4.99 -24.36
N SER A 199 2.31 4.78 -23.10
CA SER A 199 3.53 5.27 -22.46
C SER A 199 4.12 4.23 -21.51
N ILE A 200 5.40 4.40 -21.17
CA ILE A 200 6.05 3.58 -20.14
C ILE A 200 5.83 4.27 -18.79
N VAL A 201 5.31 3.52 -17.83
CA VAL A 201 5.15 3.94 -16.43
C VAL A 201 6.09 3.14 -15.56
N ASP A 202 7.06 3.81 -14.94
CA ASP A 202 8.04 3.18 -14.04
C ASP A 202 7.84 3.66 -12.61
N VAL A 203 7.72 2.72 -11.66
CA VAL A 203 7.75 2.99 -10.23
C VAL A 203 8.77 2.08 -9.57
N SER A 204 9.57 2.61 -8.65
CA SER A 204 10.47 1.79 -7.84
C SER A 204 10.18 1.93 -6.35
N LEU A 205 10.43 0.86 -5.60
CA LEU A 205 10.30 0.87 -4.14
C LEU A 205 11.25 1.90 -3.50
N LEU A 206 12.44 2.08 -4.08
CA LEU A 206 13.39 3.10 -3.62
C LEU A 206 12.83 4.53 -3.81
N ALA A 207 12.27 4.84 -4.98
CA ALA A 207 11.64 6.15 -5.21
C ALA A 207 10.40 6.35 -4.34
N THR A 208 9.62 5.29 -4.12
CA THR A 208 8.47 5.30 -3.21
C THR A 208 8.90 5.63 -1.78
N ALA A 209 10.03 5.06 -1.30
CA ALA A 209 10.58 5.38 0.01
C ALA A 209 10.98 6.85 0.11
N MET A 210 11.70 7.38 -0.88
CA MET A 210 12.10 8.79 -0.92
C MET A 210 10.90 9.73 -0.93
N TRP A 211 9.83 9.38 -1.64
CA TRP A 211 8.59 10.14 -1.63
C TRP A 211 7.88 10.08 -0.28
N THR A 212 7.79 8.90 0.32
CA THR A 212 7.19 8.70 1.65
C THR A 212 7.94 9.47 2.74
N LEU A 213 9.26 9.51 2.65
CA LEU A 213 10.16 10.23 3.57
C LEU A 213 10.54 11.62 3.06
N SER A 214 9.71 12.25 2.23
CA SER A 214 10.08 13.51 1.57
C SER A 214 10.49 14.62 2.55
N SER A 215 9.85 14.73 3.72
CA SER A 215 10.23 15.70 4.76
C SER A 215 11.65 15.45 5.30
N ASP A 216 11.99 14.19 5.51
CA ASP A 216 13.33 13.80 5.98
C ASP A 216 14.38 14.00 4.87
N VAL A 217 14.02 13.68 3.63
CA VAL A 217 14.89 13.96 2.46
C VAL A 217 15.13 15.46 2.31
N LEU A 218 14.09 16.29 2.44
CA LEU A 218 14.24 17.76 2.41
C LEU A 218 15.13 18.26 3.55
N SER A 219 15.00 17.72 4.75
CA SER A 219 15.87 18.05 5.87
C SER A 219 17.32 17.65 5.60
N ALA A 220 17.55 16.47 5.05
CA ALA A 220 18.89 16.00 4.67
C ALA A 220 19.51 16.88 3.57
N LEU A 221 18.74 17.36 2.60
CA LEU A 221 19.21 18.33 1.58
C LEU A 221 19.66 19.66 2.19
N GLN A 222 19.19 20.01 3.40
CA GLN A 222 19.63 21.17 4.17
C GLN A 222 20.79 20.86 5.12
N GLY A 223 21.36 19.67 5.05
CA GLY A 223 22.49 19.23 5.89
C GLY A 223 22.10 18.66 7.25
N ALA A 224 20.81 18.45 7.53
CA ALA A 224 20.37 17.76 8.74
C ALA A 224 20.57 16.24 8.62
N ALA A 225 20.60 15.56 9.77
CA ALA A 225 20.61 14.09 9.85
C ALA A 225 19.31 13.59 10.51
N PRO A 226 18.21 13.51 9.76
CA PRO A 226 16.91 13.15 10.30
C PRO A 226 16.92 11.74 10.89
N ARG A 227 16.44 11.65 12.12
CA ARG A 227 16.30 10.38 12.85
C ARG A 227 15.23 10.51 13.93
N ALA A 228 14.53 9.42 14.21
CA ALA A 228 13.62 9.37 15.34
C ALA A 228 14.37 9.74 16.63
N PRO A 229 13.79 10.55 17.52
CA PRO A 229 14.43 10.89 18.80
C PRO A 229 14.54 9.68 19.72
N ALA A 230 15.49 9.70 20.62
CA ALA A 230 15.48 8.81 21.76
C ALA A 230 14.31 9.21 22.67
N GLY A 231 13.36 8.30 22.83
CA GLY A 231 12.17 8.55 23.64
C GLY A 231 11.09 9.38 22.94
N ARG A 232 10.36 10.15 23.71
CA ARG A 232 9.22 10.95 23.25
C ARG A 232 9.69 12.22 22.53
N PRO A 233 9.18 12.53 21.32
CA PRO A 233 9.45 13.82 20.68
C PRO A 233 8.88 14.96 21.52
N MET A 234 9.70 15.93 21.90
CA MET A 234 9.28 17.10 22.67
C MET A 234 9.68 18.38 21.92
N VAL A 235 8.79 18.88 21.09
CA VAL A 235 8.96 20.15 20.36
C VAL A 235 7.87 21.13 20.73
N ASN A 236 6.66 20.64 20.92
CA ASN A 236 5.48 21.41 21.31
C ASN A 236 4.65 20.53 22.24
N PRO A 237 4.33 20.97 23.47
CA PRO A 237 3.54 20.15 24.40
C PRO A 237 2.15 19.79 23.88
N LEU A 238 1.57 20.61 22.99
CA LEU A 238 0.28 20.33 22.36
C LEU A 238 0.40 19.53 21.03
N VAL A 239 1.60 19.11 20.66
CA VAL A 239 1.85 18.18 19.54
C VAL A 239 2.65 17.00 20.07
N SER A 240 2.01 16.17 20.88
CA SER A 240 2.67 15.06 21.57
C SER A 240 1.66 14.00 22.02
N ALA A 241 2.18 12.78 22.30
CA ALA A 241 1.38 11.72 22.89
C ALA A 241 1.45 11.75 24.42
N TYR A 242 0.33 11.58 25.08
CA TYR A 242 0.19 11.56 26.53
C TYR A 242 -0.33 10.22 27.03
N ARG A 243 0.26 9.73 28.13
CA ARG A 243 -0.09 8.43 28.69
C ARG A 243 -1.22 8.56 29.69
N THR A 244 -2.30 7.80 29.49
CA THR A 244 -3.47 7.76 30.36
C THR A 244 -3.25 6.89 31.61
N LYS A 245 -4.15 6.96 32.58
CA LYS A 245 -4.13 6.20 33.83
C LYS A 245 -4.00 4.68 33.62
N ASP A 246 -4.62 4.15 32.59
CA ASP A 246 -4.63 2.75 32.20
C ASP A 246 -3.54 2.42 31.16
N HIS A 247 -2.51 3.28 31.07
CA HIS A 247 -1.30 3.07 30.25
C HIS A 247 -1.51 3.05 28.72
N ARG A 248 -2.64 3.58 28.27
CA ARG A 248 -2.90 3.86 26.85
C ARG A 248 -2.36 5.27 26.50
N HIS A 249 -2.52 5.70 25.24
CA HIS A 249 -2.01 7.00 24.80
C HIS A 249 -3.06 7.77 23.99
N ILE A 250 -3.09 9.09 24.22
CA ILE A 250 -3.82 10.07 23.42
C ILE A 250 -2.79 10.93 22.69
N GLN A 251 -2.95 11.12 21.39
CA GLN A 251 -2.14 12.02 20.57
C GLN A 251 -2.85 13.36 20.44
N LEU A 252 -2.21 14.43 20.87
CA LEU A 252 -2.62 15.81 20.57
C LEU A 252 -1.86 16.31 19.34
N VAL A 253 -2.52 17.10 18.47
CA VAL A 253 -1.93 17.70 17.25
C VAL A 253 -2.39 19.15 17.11
N PHE A 254 -2.31 19.94 18.17
CA PHE A 254 -2.75 21.33 18.21
C PHE A 254 -1.66 22.24 17.65
N LEU A 255 -1.50 22.28 16.33
CA LEU A 255 -0.45 23.04 15.65
C LEU A 255 -0.58 24.56 15.90
N GLU A 256 -1.79 25.09 15.91
CA GLU A 256 -2.09 26.48 16.32
C GLU A 256 -2.27 26.54 17.84
N SER A 257 -1.19 26.23 18.58
CA SER A 257 -1.28 25.92 20.01
C SER A 257 -1.89 27.03 20.87
N ASP A 258 -1.69 28.31 20.54
CA ASP A 258 -2.25 29.44 21.29
C ASP A 258 -3.79 29.51 21.18
N ARG A 259 -4.34 29.16 20.03
CA ARG A 259 -5.78 29.09 19.80
C ARG A 259 -6.46 28.05 20.70
N TYR A 260 -5.80 26.94 20.92
CA TYR A 260 -6.37 25.79 21.63
C TYR A 260 -6.03 25.74 23.12
N TRP A 261 -5.00 26.46 23.58
CA TRP A 261 -4.50 26.35 24.95
C TRP A 261 -5.54 26.68 26.00
N GLY A 262 -6.13 27.86 25.97
CA GLY A 262 -7.16 28.30 26.91
C GLY A 262 -8.37 27.35 26.94
N PRO A 263 -9.06 27.11 25.80
CA PRO A 263 -10.16 26.15 25.73
C PRO A 263 -9.79 24.74 26.20
N PHE A 264 -8.58 24.27 25.94
CA PHE A 264 -8.12 22.97 26.41
C PHE A 264 -7.92 22.94 27.92
N CYS A 265 -7.31 23.96 28.52
CA CYS A 265 -7.14 24.08 29.97
C CYS A 265 -8.50 24.11 30.69
N GLU A 266 -9.46 24.86 30.18
CA GLU A 266 -10.83 24.88 30.70
C GLU A 266 -11.47 23.48 30.63
N LEU A 267 -11.36 22.80 29.47
CA LEU A 267 -11.94 21.48 29.26
C LEU A 267 -11.41 20.42 30.23
N ILE A 268 -10.11 20.44 30.48
CA ILE A 268 -9.49 19.47 31.39
C ILE A 268 -9.67 19.83 32.89
N GLY A 269 -10.26 21.00 33.18
CA GLY A 269 -10.49 21.48 34.54
C GLY A 269 -9.27 22.15 35.20
N ARG A 270 -8.36 22.66 34.35
CA ARG A 270 -7.11 23.32 34.79
C ARG A 270 -6.99 24.74 34.21
N PRO A 271 -7.97 25.64 34.46
CA PRO A 271 -7.87 27.02 33.99
C PRO A 271 -6.62 27.75 34.53
N ASP A 272 -6.12 27.33 35.71
CA ASP A 272 -4.86 27.82 36.28
C ASP A 272 -3.67 27.74 35.32
N LEU A 273 -3.64 26.77 34.42
CA LEU A 273 -2.57 26.63 33.44
C LEU A 273 -2.66 27.66 32.30
N ALA A 274 -3.86 28.13 31.99
CA ALA A 274 -4.04 29.19 30.99
C ALA A 274 -3.55 30.54 31.50
N ASP A 275 -3.66 30.77 32.81
CA ASP A 275 -3.22 32.01 33.47
C ASP A 275 -1.75 31.96 33.91
N ASP A 276 -1.07 30.82 33.81
CA ASP A 276 0.35 30.68 34.18
C ASP A 276 1.25 31.38 33.14
N PRO A 277 2.04 32.38 33.55
CA PRO A 277 2.92 33.09 32.61
C PRO A 277 3.94 32.21 31.89
N ARG A 278 4.28 31.04 32.47
CA ARG A 278 5.17 30.06 31.83
C ARG A 278 4.54 29.38 30.61
N PHE A 279 3.21 29.39 30.53
CA PHE A 279 2.45 28.66 29.52
C PHE A 279 1.51 29.56 28.69
N ALA A 280 1.57 30.88 28.88
CA ALA A 280 0.63 31.85 28.33
C ALA A 280 0.53 31.82 26.80
N ASP A 281 1.65 31.60 26.12
CA ASP A 281 1.72 31.52 24.64
C ASP A 281 2.68 30.42 24.18
N HIS A 282 2.74 30.22 22.86
CA HIS A 282 3.61 29.19 22.27
C HIS A 282 5.08 29.36 22.66
N ALA A 283 5.59 30.60 22.67
CA ALA A 283 7.00 30.87 22.98
C ALA A 283 7.30 30.58 24.45
N ALA A 284 6.38 30.94 25.35
CA ALA A 284 6.49 30.65 26.79
C ALA A 284 6.45 29.14 27.03
N ARG A 285 5.51 28.42 26.43
CA ARG A 285 5.44 26.94 26.54
C ARG A 285 6.67 26.25 25.93
N ALA A 286 7.27 26.78 24.86
CA ALA A 286 8.50 26.26 24.29
C ALA A 286 9.71 26.51 25.21
N ALA A 287 9.76 27.68 25.87
CA ALA A 287 10.81 27.99 26.85
C ALA A 287 10.72 27.14 28.14
N HIS A 288 9.50 26.74 28.50
CA HIS A 288 9.19 25.90 29.67
C HIS A 288 8.65 24.51 29.28
N LEU A 289 9.20 23.95 28.19
CA LEU A 289 8.67 22.75 27.54
C LEU A 289 8.56 21.55 28.48
N GLU A 290 9.64 21.23 29.20
CA GLU A 290 9.67 20.09 30.12
C GLU A 290 8.68 20.26 31.28
N GLU A 291 8.52 21.48 31.81
CA GLU A 291 7.57 21.77 32.87
C GLU A 291 6.12 21.63 32.38
N CYS A 292 5.81 22.19 31.22
CA CYS A 292 4.49 22.07 30.61
C CYS A 292 4.13 20.60 30.33
N VAL A 293 5.06 19.85 29.75
CA VAL A 293 4.88 18.42 29.48
C VAL A 293 4.67 17.63 30.76
N ALA A 294 5.45 17.90 31.83
CA ALA A 294 5.30 17.21 33.10
C ALA A 294 3.92 17.46 33.75
N VAL A 295 3.42 18.70 33.66
CA VAL A 295 2.08 19.03 34.13
C VAL A 295 1.00 18.30 33.37
N LEU A 296 1.12 18.25 32.03
CA LEU A 296 0.16 17.53 31.18
C LEU A 296 0.26 16.01 31.37
N ASP A 297 1.45 15.44 31.55
CA ASP A 297 1.63 14.02 31.88
C ASP A 297 0.91 13.66 33.18
N ALA A 298 1.06 14.51 34.22
CA ALA A 298 0.36 14.31 35.48
C ALA A 298 -1.18 14.38 35.30
N GLU A 299 -1.67 15.32 34.49
CA GLU A 299 -3.09 15.45 34.22
C GLU A 299 -3.64 14.26 33.43
N PHE A 300 -2.96 13.85 32.36
CA PHE A 300 -3.38 12.69 31.54
C PHE A 300 -3.39 11.39 32.34
N ALA A 301 -2.50 11.22 33.31
CA ALA A 301 -2.47 10.06 34.20
C ALA A 301 -3.65 10.00 35.21
N THR A 302 -4.50 11.01 35.27
CA THR A 302 -5.66 11.03 36.21
C THR A 302 -6.87 10.27 35.70
N ARG A 303 -7.04 10.17 34.38
CA ARG A 303 -8.22 9.58 33.73
C ARG A 303 -7.85 8.41 32.86
N THR A 304 -8.81 7.50 32.63
CA THR A 304 -8.64 6.37 31.69
C THR A 304 -8.67 6.85 30.23
N PHE A 305 -8.24 5.97 29.34
CA PHE A 305 -8.29 6.21 27.89
C PHE A 305 -9.70 6.56 27.39
N ASP A 306 -10.71 5.83 27.86
CA ASP A 306 -12.10 6.09 27.47
C ASP A 306 -12.64 7.38 28.05
N ASP A 307 -12.30 7.72 29.31
CA ASP A 307 -12.66 9.01 29.90
C ASP A 307 -12.07 10.18 29.10
N TRP A 308 -10.81 10.05 28.65
CA TRP A 308 -10.17 11.06 27.80
C TRP A 308 -10.82 11.18 26.44
N LYS A 309 -11.18 10.07 25.80
CA LYS A 309 -11.89 10.08 24.51
C LYS A 309 -13.21 10.83 24.62
N GLU A 310 -13.95 10.59 25.68
CA GLU A 310 -15.23 11.28 25.88
C GLU A 310 -15.03 12.77 26.18
N LEU A 311 -14.10 13.11 27.08
CA LEU A 311 -13.81 14.49 27.44
C LEU A 311 -13.36 15.32 26.22
N LEU A 312 -12.40 14.80 25.44
CA LEU A 312 -11.81 15.52 24.33
C LEU A 312 -12.75 15.69 23.11
N ARG A 313 -13.89 15.01 23.07
CA ARG A 313 -14.97 15.34 22.11
C ARG A 313 -15.55 16.73 22.31
N GLY A 314 -15.36 17.31 23.50
CA GLY A 314 -15.83 18.65 23.84
C GLY A 314 -14.97 19.78 23.25
N ILE A 315 -13.85 19.49 22.59
CA ILE A 315 -12.99 20.50 21.97
C ILE A 315 -12.92 20.33 20.44
N ASP A 316 -13.07 21.43 19.72
CA ASP A 316 -12.90 21.50 18.28
C ASP A 316 -11.39 21.67 17.95
N ALA A 317 -10.61 20.63 18.20
CA ALA A 317 -9.16 20.60 17.99
C ALA A 317 -8.71 19.21 17.52
N PRO A 318 -7.64 19.08 16.73
CA PRO A 318 -7.19 17.79 16.21
C PRO A 318 -6.50 16.97 17.31
N TRP A 319 -7.10 15.87 17.67
CA TRP A 319 -6.55 14.85 18.57
C TRP A 319 -7.05 13.46 18.14
N ALA A 320 -6.36 12.41 18.56
CA ALA A 320 -6.81 11.04 18.35
C ALA A 320 -6.31 10.10 19.45
N PRO A 321 -7.08 9.03 19.77
CA PRO A 321 -6.56 7.90 20.53
C PRO A 321 -5.53 7.15 19.71
N ILE A 322 -4.44 6.68 20.33
CA ILE A 322 -3.54 5.71 19.69
C ILE A 322 -4.14 4.33 19.86
N GLN A 323 -4.86 3.88 18.83
CA GLN A 323 -5.60 2.62 18.82
C GLN A 323 -4.71 1.43 18.50
N ALA A 324 -5.06 0.25 19.02
CA ALA A 324 -4.58 -1.01 18.50
C ALA A 324 -5.27 -1.32 17.16
N VAL A 325 -4.61 -2.09 16.29
CA VAL A 325 -5.17 -2.40 14.96
C VAL A 325 -6.50 -3.17 15.07
N GLU A 326 -6.64 -3.98 16.10
CA GLU A 326 -7.85 -4.76 16.40
C GLU A 326 -9.05 -3.84 16.71
N GLU A 327 -8.83 -2.69 17.30
CA GLU A 327 -9.89 -1.72 17.64
C GLU A 327 -10.47 -1.04 16.40
N LEU A 328 -9.73 -1.03 15.27
CA LEU A 328 -10.23 -0.51 13.99
C LEU A 328 -11.40 -1.33 13.45
N LEU A 329 -11.50 -2.61 13.83
CA LEU A 329 -12.56 -3.49 13.34
C LEU A 329 -13.95 -3.09 13.80
N ASP A 330 -14.02 -2.41 14.96
CA ASP A 330 -15.26 -1.96 15.61
C ASP A 330 -15.30 -0.42 15.75
N ASP A 331 -14.33 0.29 15.19
CA ASP A 331 -14.30 1.76 15.20
C ASP A 331 -15.51 2.32 14.44
N PRO A 332 -16.36 3.17 15.06
CA PRO A 332 -17.56 3.68 14.42
C PRO A 332 -17.29 4.43 13.10
N GLN A 333 -16.13 5.11 12.99
CA GLN A 333 -15.77 5.83 11.79
C GLN A 333 -15.37 4.88 10.67
N VAL A 334 -14.66 3.79 11.00
CA VAL A 334 -14.30 2.73 10.05
C VAL A 334 -15.56 2.02 9.55
N VAL A 335 -16.48 1.69 10.44
CA VAL A 335 -17.75 1.02 10.11
C VAL A 335 -18.64 1.94 9.26
N ALA A 336 -18.81 3.21 9.65
CA ALA A 336 -19.67 4.17 8.94
C ALA A 336 -19.18 4.45 7.50
N ASN A 337 -17.86 4.36 7.24
CA ASN A 337 -17.27 4.56 5.93
C ASN A 337 -17.05 3.26 5.15
N ASP A 338 -17.44 2.12 5.71
CA ASP A 338 -17.30 0.81 5.06
C ASP A 338 -15.85 0.53 4.58
N TYR A 339 -14.85 0.86 5.41
CA TYR A 339 -13.43 0.68 5.07
C TYR A 339 -12.98 -0.78 5.10
N ILE A 340 -13.77 -1.67 5.69
CA ILE A 340 -13.53 -3.11 5.71
C ILE A 340 -14.72 -3.79 5.06
N GLY A 341 -14.46 -4.53 3.99
CA GLY A 341 -15.50 -5.25 3.25
C GLY A 341 -15.42 -6.75 3.46
N GLU A 342 -16.53 -7.43 3.24
CA GLU A 342 -16.62 -8.88 3.21
C GLU A 342 -16.48 -9.38 1.77
N VAL A 343 -15.75 -10.47 1.59
CA VAL A 343 -15.65 -11.23 0.35
C VAL A 343 -16.48 -12.48 0.49
N GLU A 344 -17.53 -12.59 -0.31
CA GLU A 344 -18.36 -13.79 -0.39
C GLU A 344 -17.70 -14.84 -1.28
N VAL A 345 -17.61 -16.07 -0.79
CA VAL A 345 -17.02 -17.20 -1.50
C VAL A 345 -18.05 -18.30 -1.68
N ALA A 346 -18.49 -18.52 -2.91
CA ALA A 346 -19.45 -19.58 -3.21
C ALA A 346 -18.90 -20.95 -2.80
N GLY A 347 -19.55 -21.58 -1.82
CA GLY A 347 -19.14 -22.89 -1.30
C GLY A 347 -17.91 -22.89 -0.39
N GLY A 348 -17.40 -21.74 -0.02
CA GLY A 348 -16.26 -21.56 0.87
C GLY A 348 -16.55 -20.59 2.02
N PRO A 349 -15.57 -20.39 2.92
CA PRO A 349 -15.70 -19.43 4.01
C PRO A 349 -15.60 -17.99 3.49
N ASN A 350 -16.49 -17.11 3.93
CA ASN A 350 -16.36 -15.68 3.73
C ASN A 350 -15.17 -15.14 4.55
N TYR A 351 -14.56 -14.07 4.05
CA TYR A 351 -13.47 -13.39 4.76
C TYR A 351 -13.55 -11.89 4.57
N ARG A 352 -12.90 -11.14 5.46
CA ARG A 352 -12.89 -9.67 5.45
C ARG A 352 -11.54 -9.13 4.99
N LEU A 353 -11.57 -8.08 4.17
CA LEU A 353 -10.37 -7.35 3.73
C LEU A 353 -10.55 -5.84 3.91
N PRO A 354 -9.47 -5.10 4.18
CA PRO A 354 -9.50 -3.65 4.01
C PRO A 354 -9.71 -3.31 2.54
N ARG A 355 -10.61 -2.35 2.30
CA ARG A 355 -10.88 -1.83 0.96
C ARG A 355 -9.78 -0.87 0.52
N VAL A 356 -9.72 -0.56 -0.77
CA VAL A 356 -8.92 0.55 -1.29
C VAL A 356 -9.40 1.87 -0.66
N PRO A 357 -8.49 2.81 -0.32
CA PRO A 357 -8.90 4.03 0.39
C PRO A 357 -9.63 5.06 -0.50
N VAL A 358 -9.82 4.76 -1.78
CA VAL A 358 -10.53 5.62 -2.74
C VAL A 358 -11.98 5.19 -2.82
N GLN A 359 -12.90 6.15 -2.72
CA GLN A 359 -14.34 5.96 -2.90
C GLN A 359 -14.83 6.91 -3.99
N PHE A 360 -15.80 6.49 -4.80
CA PHE A 360 -16.50 7.35 -5.74
C PHE A 360 -17.95 7.53 -5.27
N ASP A 361 -18.41 8.79 -5.22
CA ASP A 361 -19.75 9.13 -4.72
C ASP A 361 -20.04 8.51 -3.34
N GLU A 362 -19.03 8.58 -2.44
CA GLU A 362 -19.08 8.04 -1.06
C GLU A 362 -19.28 6.50 -1.01
N ARG A 363 -18.96 5.79 -2.08
CA ARG A 363 -19.12 4.34 -2.19
C ARG A 363 -17.78 3.67 -2.48
N PRO A 364 -17.35 2.74 -1.61
CA PRO A 364 -16.20 1.91 -1.89
C PRO A 364 -16.52 0.86 -2.98
N PRO A 365 -15.51 0.29 -3.65
CA PRO A 365 -15.72 -0.79 -4.60
C PRO A 365 -16.19 -2.07 -3.91
N ASP A 366 -16.93 -2.92 -4.64
CA ASP A 366 -17.22 -4.27 -4.18
C ASP A 366 -15.96 -5.12 -4.20
N LEU A 367 -15.75 -5.88 -3.14
CA LEU A 367 -14.66 -6.83 -3.08
C LEU A 367 -15.07 -8.13 -3.77
N ARG A 368 -14.21 -8.61 -4.66
CA ARG A 368 -14.32 -9.92 -5.29
C ARG A 368 -13.19 -10.81 -4.77
N ARG A 369 -13.38 -12.12 -4.75
CA ARG A 369 -12.33 -13.04 -4.33
C ARG A 369 -11.12 -12.97 -5.27
N ALA A 370 -9.96 -13.37 -4.76
CA ALA A 370 -8.81 -13.67 -5.60
C ALA A 370 -8.99 -15.02 -6.30
N PRO A 371 -8.45 -15.19 -7.52
CA PRO A 371 -8.51 -16.46 -8.21
C PRO A 371 -7.55 -17.49 -7.56
N GLU A 372 -7.87 -18.76 -7.73
CA GLU A 372 -6.91 -19.82 -7.52
C GLU A 372 -5.85 -19.84 -8.64
N HIS A 373 -4.75 -20.54 -8.42
CA HIS A 373 -3.68 -20.66 -9.41
C HIS A 373 -4.19 -21.31 -10.71
N GLY A 374 -4.07 -20.57 -11.83
CA GLY A 374 -4.48 -21.06 -13.15
C GLY A 374 -5.98 -21.28 -13.35
N GLU A 375 -6.81 -20.81 -12.43
CA GLU A 375 -8.27 -21.06 -12.41
C GLU A 375 -8.96 -20.77 -13.74
N HIS A 376 -8.53 -19.73 -14.46
CA HIS A 376 -9.17 -19.27 -15.71
C HIS A 376 -8.39 -19.63 -16.97
N THR A 377 -7.42 -20.56 -16.88
CA THR A 377 -6.52 -20.87 -18.01
C THR A 377 -7.30 -21.31 -19.26
N GLU A 378 -8.22 -22.25 -19.13
CA GLU A 378 -9.01 -22.74 -20.27
C GLU A 378 -9.98 -21.68 -20.81
N GLU A 379 -10.67 -20.98 -19.92
CA GLU A 379 -11.61 -19.91 -20.28
C GLU A 379 -10.92 -18.83 -21.11
N VAL A 380 -9.78 -18.32 -20.64
CA VAL A 380 -9.03 -17.27 -21.32
C VAL A 380 -8.46 -17.77 -22.66
N LEU A 381 -7.98 -19.01 -22.74
CA LEU A 381 -7.52 -19.59 -24.01
C LEU A 381 -8.64 -19.71 -25.04
N LEU A 382 -9.84 -20.10 -24.62
CA LEU A 382 -11.01 -20.16 -25.50
C LEU A 382 -11.43 -18.75 -25.95
N GLU A 383 -11.42 -17.75 -25.07
CA GLU A 383 -11.67 -16.34 -25.42
C GLU A 383 -10.68 -15.81 -26.48
N LEU A 384 -9.43 -16.26 -26.43
CA LEU A 384 -8.38 -15.94 -27.42
C LEU A 384 -8.53 -16.71 -28.73
N GLY A 385 -9.53 -17.60 -28.85
CA GLY A 385 -9.82 -18.36 -30.05
C GLY A 385 -9.04 -19.68 -30.20
N PHE A 386 -8.34 -20.14 -29.16
CA PHE A 386 -7.74 -21.47 -29.14
C PHE A 386 -8.85 -22.54 -28.99
N SER A 387 -8.67 -23.66 -29.68
CA SER A 387 -9.60 -24.79 -29.61
C SER A 387 -9.28 -25.71 -28.41
N TRP A 388 -10.21 -26.59 -28.07
CA TRP A 388 -9.97 -27.66 -27.09
C TRP A 388 -8.81 -28.59 -27.51
N ASP A 389 -8.61 -28.80 -28.81
CA ASP A 389 -7.48 -29.56 -29.32
C ASP A 389 -6.15 -28.83 -29.10
N ASP A 390 -6.15 -27.49 -29.21
CA ASP A 390 -4.99 -26.66 -28.85
C ASP A 390 -4.67 -26.76 -27.37
N ILE A 391 -5.70 -26.63 -26.52
CA ILE A 391 -5.57 -26.74 -25.05
C ILE A 391 -5.01 -28.10 -24.66
N GLY A 392 -5.51 -29.19 -25.28
CA GLY A 392 -4.97 -30.54 -25.09
C GLY A 392 -3.49 -30.62 -25.43
N ARG A 393 -3.08 -30.07 -26.59
CA ARG A 393 -1.67 -30.03 -26.98
C ARG A 393 -0.80 -29.21 -26.03
N PHE A 394 -1.32 -28.09 -25.51
CA PHE A 394 -0.59 -27.27 -24.54
C PHE A 394 -0.36 -28.00 -23.23
N ARG A 395 -1.31 -28.82 -22.75
CA ARG A 395 -1.12 -29.70 -21.60
C ARG A 395 -0.07 -30.79 -21.88
N ASP A 396 -0.18 -31.49 -23.02
CA ASP A 396 0.75 -32.55 -23.39
C ASP A 396 2.21 -32.02 -23.52
N ALA A 397 2.35 -30.76 -23.94
CA ALA A 397 3.64 -30.07 -24.06
C ALA A 397 4.06 -29.33 -22.79
N ALA A 398 3.33 -29.45 -21.66
CA ALA A 398 3.57 -28.76 -20.41
C ALA A 398 3.69 -27.22 -20.54
N VAL A 399 2.97 -26.63 -21.50
CA VAL A 399 2.82 -25.18 -21.65
C VAL A 399 1.88 -24.63 -20.58
N ILE A 400 0.86 -25.40 -20.25
CA ILE A 400 -0.11 -25.18 -19.15
C ILE A 400 -0.15 -26.42 -18.25
N PRO A 401 -0.56 -26.31 -16.98
CA PRO A 401 -0.71 -27.43 -16.06
C PRO A 401 -1.71 -28.50 -16.51
#